data_90a2e512e22e27a74767805aac6b5bf3
#
_entry.id   90a2e512e22e27a74767805aac6b5bf3
#
_cell.length_a   1.000
_cell.length_b   1.000
_cell.length_c   1.000
_cell.angle_alpha   90.00
_cell.angle_beta   90.00
_cell.angle_gamma   90.00
#
_symmetry.space_group_name_H-M   'P 1'
#
loop_
_entity.id
_entity.type
_entity.pdbx_description
1 polymer ?
#
loop_
_entity_poly.entity_id
_entity_poly.type
_entity_poly.pdbx_seq_one_letter_code
_entity_poly.pdbx_strand_id
1 'polypeptide(L)'
;AMISIAGLDRATVEKLCLEQAQGEVCQIANSLFSNGFACAGAKSAIERLEQSARDKGALQVKAIKTSGGFHTELMRPAQHTLDDALKGLEPRMKPPICDVYMNVTGKKISAGTSPKEILPLLAQQLCSPVLWESCIRSMIADGIEEFIEVGPNKQLTAMMKRIDQNAWGRMTNVDI
;
A
#
# COMPACT_ATOMS: atom_id res chain seq x y z
N ALA A 1 5.11 5.42 -13.54
CA ALA A 1 5.39 3.97 -13.59
C ALA A 1 5.50 3.39 -12.20
N MET A 2 5.50 2.04 -12.10
CA MET A 2 5.68 1.33 -10.83
C MET A 2 6.53 0.07 -11.02
N ILE A 3 7.35 -0.26 -10.02
CA ILE A 3 8.09 -1.54 -9.93
C ILE A 3 7.93 -2.17 -8.55
N SER A 4 8.03 -3.50 -8.49
CA SER A 4 8.14 -4.26 -7.25
C SER A 4 9.61 -4.59 -7.01
N ILE A 5 10.07 -4.34 -5.77
CA ILE A 5 11.42 -4.64 -5.30
C ILE A 5 11.33 -5.57 -4.10
N ALA A 6 12.07 -6.66 -4.09
CA ALA A 6 12.17 -7.55 -2.93
C ALA A 6 13.63 -7.91 -2.63
N GLY A 7 13.94 -8.11 -1.33
CA GLY A 7 15.27 -8.50 -0.86
C GLY A 7 16.16 -7.36 -0.41
N LEU A 8 15.72 -6.12 -0.46
CA LEU A 8 16.40 -4.96 0.12
C LEU A 8 15.59 -4.43 1.31
N ASP A 9 16.27 -3.92 2.33
CA ASP A 9 15.60 -3.28 3.46
C ASP A 9 15.01 -1.91 3.08
N ARG A 10 14.08 -1.41 3.92
CA ARG A 10 13.38 -0.15 3.68
C ARG A 10 14.34 1.03 3.52
N ALA A 11 15.33 1.16 4.39
CA ALA A 11 16.26 2.30 4.37
C ALA A 11 17.06 2.35 3.06
N THR A 12 17.49 1.17 2.58
CA THR A 12 18.16 1.04 1.28
C THR A 12 17.23 1.45 0.13
N VAL A 13 15.99 0.99 0.12
CA VAL A 13 15.04 1.33 -0.96
C VAL A 13 14.67 2.81 -0.93
N GLU A 14 14.44 3.40 0.25
CA GLU A 14 14.18 4.84 0.40
C GLU A 14 15.36 5.68 -0.09
N LYS A 15 16.61 5.29 0.25
CA LYS A 15 17.81 5.95 -0.24
C LYS A 15 17.92 5.88 -1.76
N LEU A 16 17.70 4.71 -2.35
CA LEU A 16 17.68 4.55 -3.81
C LEU A 16 16.61 5.42 -4.47
N CYS A 17 15.40 5.48 -3.93
CA CYS A 17 14.35 6.35 -4.44
C CYS A 17 14.80 7.82 -4.44
N LEU A 18 15.39 8.30 -3.36
CA LEU A 18 15.91 9.67 -3.27
C LEU A 18 17.01 9.95 -4.29
N GLU A 19 17.99 9.04 -4.44
CA GLU A 19 19.10 9.18 -5.37
C GLU A 19 18.63 9.18 -6.83
N GLN A 20 17.63 8.35 -7.16
CA GLN A 20 17.12 8.19 -8.52
C GLN A 20 16.00 9.18 -8.89
N ALA A 21 15.46 9.90 -7.92
CA ALA A 21 14.46 10.94 -8.14
C ALA A 21 14.97 12.05 -9.08
N GLN A 22 16.17 12.60 -8.82
CA GLN A 22 16.78 13.65 -9.66
C GLN A 22 15.81 14.80 -9.98
N GLY A 23 15.02 15.23 -8.98
CA GLY A 23 14.01 16.27 -9.13
C GLY A 23 12.63 15.79 -9.60
N GLU A 24 12.48 14.50 -9.88
CA GLU A 24 11.22 13.87 -10.24
C GLU A 24 10.64 13.09 -9.03
N VAL A 25 9.39 12.68 -9.12
CA VAL A 25 8.78 11.81 -8.10
C VAL A 25 9.32 10.40 -8.23
N CYS A 26 9.85 9.86 -7.12
CA CYS A 26 10.28 8.47 -6.98
C CYS A 26 10.19 8.10 -5.50
N GLN A 27 9.29 7.19 -5.12
CA GLN A 27 9.06 6.86 -3.72
C GLN A 27 8.51 5.45 -3.52
N ILE A 28 8.58 4.94 -2.29
CA ILE A 28 7.86 3.73 -1.92
C ILE A 28 6.36 4.04 -1.93
N ALA A 29 5.64 3.29 -2.75
CA ALA A 29 4.18 3.36 -2.88
C ALA A 29 3.46 2.32 -2.02
N ASN A 30 4.05 1.13 -1.83
CA ASN A 30 3.47 0.08 -1.00
C ASN A 30 4.56 -0.60 -0.15
N SER A 31 4.28 -0.76 1.14
CA SER A 31 5.00 -1.66 2.05
C SER A 31 4.20 -2.97 2.13
N LEU A 32 4.66 -4.00 1.43
CA LEU A 32 3.91 -5.23 1.22
C LEU A 32 4.20 -6.28 2.30
N PHE A 33 5.47 -6.47 2.59
CA PHE A 33 6.02 -7.39 3.60
C PHE A 33 7.47 -6.99 3.90
N SER A 34 8.09 -7.58 4.91
CA SER A 34 9.49 -7.29 5.26
C SER A 34 10.41 -7.46 4.05
N ASN A 35 11.14 -6.39 3.70
CA ASN A 35 11.99 -6.31 2.51
C ASN A 35 11.25 -6.51 1.17
N GLY A 36 9.94 -6.18 1.12
CA GLY A 36 9.13 -6.22 -0.09
C GLY A 36 8.32 -4.95 -0.29
N PHE A 37 8.60 -4.22 -1.37
CA PHE A 37 8.04 -2.90 -1.64
C PHE A 37 7.56 -2.79 -3.08
N ALA A 38 6.55 -1.95 -3.31
CA ALA A 38 6.31 -1.38 -4.62
C ALA A 38 6.75 0.08 -4.58
N CYS A 39 7.54 0.49 -5.58
CA CYS A 39 7.95 1.87 -5.77
C CYS A 39 7.25 2.46 -6.99
N ALA A 40 6.93 3.74 -6.92
CA ALA A 40 6.23 4.46 -7.97
C ALA A 40 6.78 5.86 -8.17
N GLY A 41 6.61 6.40 -9.37
CA GLY A 41 7.08 7.72 -9.72
C GLY A 41 7.05 8.01 -11.22
N ALA A 42 7.83 9.01 -11.62
CA ALA A 42 8.08 9.31 -13.02
C ALA A 42 8.73 8.11 -13.71
N LYS A 43 8.41 7.90 -14.99
CA LYS A 43 8.89 6.74 -15.73
C LYS A 43 10.41 6.66 -15.75
N SER A 44 11.08 7.76 -16.06
CA SER A 44 12.55 7.90 -16.05
C SER A 44 13.19 7.56 -14.72
N ALA A 45 12.61 8.06 -13.60
CA ALA A 45 13.10 7.79 -12.25
C ALA A 45 12.93 6.31 -11.87
N ILE A 46 11.82 5.69 -12.25
CA ILE A 46 11.57 4.27 -11.99
C ILE A 46 12.48 3.37 -12.82
N GLU A 47 12.81 3.74 -14.08
CA GLU A 47 13.77 3.02 -14.92
C GLU A 47 15.19 3.06 -14.29
N ARG A 48 15.62 4.22 -13.78
CA ARG A 48 16.89 4.34 -13.05
C ARG A 48 16.88 3.53 -11.75
N LEU A 49 15.76 3.58 -11.00
CA LEU A 49 15.61 2.82 -9.77
C LEU A 49 15.67 1.32 -10.01
N GLU A 50 15.08 0.82 -11.09
CA GLU A 50 15.12 -0.59 -11.47
C GLU A 50 16.57 -1.08 -11.59
N GLN A 51 17.42 -0.36 -12.33
CA GLN A 51 18.82 -0.71 -12.51
C GLN A 51 19.57 -0.64 -11.16
N SER A 52 19.43 0.47 -10.43
CA SER A 52 20.10 0.66 -9.15
C SER A 52 19.72 -0.40 -8.10
N ALA A 53 18.46 -0.84 -8.07
CA ALA A 53 18.02 -1.89 -7.16
C ALA A 53 18.67 -3.25 -7.52
N ARG A 54 18.80 -3.57 -8.80
CA ARG A 54 19.52 -4.77 -9.26
C ARG A 54 20.98 -4.73 -8.86
N ASP A 55 21.66 -3.61 -9.08
CA ASP A 55 23.06 -3.41 -8.76
C ASP A 55 23.33 -3.49 -7.23
N LYS A 56 22.32 -3.15 -6.43
CA LYS A 56 22.35 -3.30 -4.96
C LYS A 56 22.01 -4.72 -4.47
N GLY A 57 21.77 -5.66 -5.36
CA GLY A 57 21.54 -7.05 -5.01
C GLY A 57 20.08 -7.36 -4.61
N ALA A 58 19.10 -6.60 -5.11
CA ALA A 58 17.70 -6.98 -4.96
C ALA A 58 17.45 -8.38 -5.50
N LEU A 59 16.78 -9.22 -4.71
CA LEU A 59 16.43 -10.59 -5.10
C LEU A 59 15.43 -10.63 -6.26
N GLN A 60 14.56 -9.62 -6.32
CA GLN A 60 13.57 -9.47 -7.38
C GLN A 60 13.32 -7.99 -7.67
N VAL A 61 13.33 -7.64 -8.95
CA VAL A 61 12.82 -6.36 -9.45
C VAL A 61 11.94 -6.65 -10.66
N LYS A 62 10.66 -6.23 -10.58
CA LYS A 62 9.67 -6.52 -11.62
C LYS A 62 8.78 -5.31 -11.89
N ALA A 63 8.62 -4.93 -13.14
CA ALA A 63 7.68 -3.90 -13.55
C ALA A 63 6.24 -4.30 -13.23
N ILE A 64 5.47 -3.36 -12.70
CA ILE A 64 4.04 -3.50 -12.44
C ILE A 64 3.28 -2.80 -13.57
N LYS A 65 2.38 -3.53 -14.24
CA LYS A 65 1.51 -2.95 -15.26
C LYS A 65 0.51 -2.02 -14.58
N THR A 66 0.63 -0.72 -14.84
CA THR A 66 -0.22 0.32 -14.25
C THR A 66 -0.34 1.50 -15.20
N SER A 67 -1.43 2.25 -15.11
CA SER A 67 -1.68 3.46 -15.88
C SER A 67 -1.05 4.72 -15.25
N GLY A 68 -0.53 4.66 -14.03
CA GLY A 68 -0.01 5.82 -13.33
C GLY A 68 0.93 5.50 -12.17
N GLY A 69 1.47 6.54 -11.55
CA GLY A 69 2.28 6.46 -10.33
C GLY A 69 1.39 6.51 -9.09
N PHE A 70 0.57 5.47 -8.86
CA PHE A 70 -0.34 5.42 -7.73
C PHE A 70 0.39 5.47 -6.39
N HIS A 71 -0.29 6.03 -5.40
CA HIS A 71 0.24 6.22 -4.04
C HIS A 71 1.46 7.15 -3.97
N THR A 72 1.53 8.13 -4.90
CA THR A 72 2.55 9.17 -4.95
C THR A 72 1.96 10.54 -5.21
N GLU A 73 2.76 11.60 -5.08
CA GLU A 73 2.35 12.98 -5.38
C GLU A 73 1.87 13.19 -6.82
N LEU A 74 2.21 12.29 -7.76
CA LEU A 74 1.69 12.33 -9.13
C LEU A 74 0.16 12.17 -9.18
N MET A 75 -0.45 11.63 -8.14
CA MET A 75 -1.91 11.46 -8.04
C MET A 75 -2.61 12.65 -7.37
N ARG A 76 -1.90 13.74 -7.04
CA ARG A 76 -2.47 14.90 -6.36
C ARG A 76 -3.69 15.51 -7.06
N PRO A 77 -3.71 15.68 -8.39
CA PRO A 77 -4.92 16.18 -9.07
C PRO A 77 -6.13 15.26 -8.89
N ALA A 78 -5.91 13.94 -8.96
CA ALA A 78 -6.98 12.97 -8.73
C ALA A 78 -7.44 12.96 -7.28
N GLN A 79 -6.55 13.17 -6.31
CA GLN A 79 -6.90 13.30 -4.89
C GLN A 79 -7.83 14.49 -4.65
N HIS A 80 -7.57 15.65 -5.26
CA HIS A 80 -8.44 16.82 -5.13
C HIS A 80 -9.85 16.52 -5.64
N THR A 81 -9.95 15.89 -6.82
CA THR A 81 -11.26 15.50 -7.39
C THR A 81 -12.00 14.51 -6.49
N LEU A 82 -11.28 13.53 -5.93
CA LEU A 82 -11.86 12.56 -4.99
C LEU A 82 -12.31 13.25 -3.69
N ASP A 83 -11.51 14.16 -3.14
CA ASP A 83 -11.83 14.88 -1.89
C ASP A 83 -13.12 15.66 -2.05
N ASP A 84 -13.31 16.37 -3.17
CA ASP A 84 -14.54 17.12 -3.45
C ASP A 84 -15.75 16.20 -3.61
N ALA A 85 -15.60 15.06 -4.28
CA ALA A 85 -16.64 14.06 -4.40
C ALA A 85 -17.02 13.44 -3.03
N LEU A 86 -16.03 13.15 -2.19
CA LEU A 86 -16.24 12.61 -0.85
C LEU A 86 -16.96 13.60 0.07
N LYS A 87 -16.63 14.89 0.02
CA LYS A 87 -17.35 15.95 0.75
C LYS A 87 -18.83 15.98 0.38
N GLY A 88 -19.15 15.81 -0.91
CA GLY A 88 -20.53 15.72 -1.38
C GLY A 88 -21.28 14.47 -0.89
N LEU A 89 -20.55 13.39 -0.57
CA LEU A 89 -21.13 12.16 -0.05
C LEU A 89 -21.26 12.14 1.47
N GLU A 90 -20.52 12.96 2.20
CA GLU A 90 -20.46 12.98 3.67
C GLU A 90 -21.85 12.90 4.35
N PRO A 91 -22.86 13.69 3.93
CA PRO A 91 -24.18 13.66 4.58
C PRO A 91 -24.91 12.32 4.45
N ARG A 92 -24.49 11.48 3.53
CA ARG A 92 -25.09 10.16 3.23
C ARG A 92 -24.28 9.02 3.80
N MET A 93 -23.04 9.28 4.23
CA MET A 93 -22.18 8.26 4.79
C MET A 93 -22.62 7.87 6.19
N LYS A 94 -22.48 6.58 6.49
CA LYS A 94 -22.73 6.04 7.82
C LYS A 94 -21.40 5.62 8.44
N PRO A 95 -21.28 5.63 9.78
CA PRO A 95 -20.15 5.03 10.46
C PRO A 95 -19.96 3.57 10.03
N PRO A 96 -18.71 3.06 10.00
CA PRO A 96 -18.45 1.65 9.72
C PRO A 96 -19.11 0.76 10.80
N ILE A 97 -19.63 -0.37 10.38
CA ILE A 97 -20.27 -1.37 11.26
C ILE A 97 -19.27 -2.35 11.88
N CYS A 98 -18.03 -2.34 11.42
CA CYS A 98 -16.91 -3.15 11.91
C CYS A 98 -15.63 -2.32 11.92
N ASP A 99 -14.60 -2.85 12.56
CA ASP A 99 -13.27 -2.24 12.54
C ASP A 99 -12.67 -2.30 11.13
N VAL A 100 -11.99 -1.23 10.73
CA VAL A 100 -11.34 -1.09 9.41
C VAL A 100 -9.89 -0.67 9.60
N TYR A 101 -8.96 -1.42 9.01
CA TYR A 101 -7.53 -1.07 9.04
C TYR A 101 -7.16 -0.29 7.79
N MET A 102 -6.75 0.96 7.99
CA MET A 102 -6.54 1.91 6.90
C MET A 102 -5.12 1.83 6.34
N ASN A 103 -5.00 1.68 5.03
CA ASN A 103 -3.72 1.61 4.33
C ASN A 103 -2.78 2.79 4.62
N VAL A 104 -3.35 4.00 4.76
CA VAL A 104 -2.59 5.24 4.96
C VAL A 104 -1.91 5.29 6.33
N THR A 105 -2.56 4.77 7.35
CA THR A 105 -2.07 4.85 8.73
C THR A 105 -1.47 3.54 9.23
N GLY A 106 -1.80 2.42 8.60
CA GLY A 106 -1.48 1.07 9.11
C GLY A 106 -2.22 0.74 10.40
N LYS A 107 -3.24 1.51 10.77
CA LYS A 107 -3.95 1.42 12.06
C LYS A 107 -5.45 1.21 11.86
N LYS A 108 -6.07 0.72 12.92
CA LYS A 108 -7.50 0.51 13.03
C LYS A 108 -8.28 1.83 13.15
N ILE A 109 -9.41 1.87 12.46
CA ILE A 109 -10.55 2.74 12.74
C ILE A 109 -11.62 1.84 13.34
N SER A 110 -12.12 2.19 14.51
CA SER A 110 -13.13 1.39 15.21
C SER A 110 -14.51 1.53 14.56
N ALA A 111 -15.32 0.48 14.70
CA ALA A 111 -16.75 0.56 14.39
C ALA A 111 -17.38 1.77 15.08
N GLY A 112 -18.29 2.47 14.39
CA GLY A 112 -18.94 3.67 14.90
C GLY A 112 -18.17 4.98 14.73
N THR A 113 -16.91 4.94 14.22
CA THR A 113 -16.13 6.16 13.95
C THR A 113 -16.86 7.09 12.96
N SER A 114 -16.85 8.38 13.23
CA SER A 114 -17.51 9.38 12.38
C SER A 114 -16.96 9.37 10.95
N PRO A 115 -17.84 9.44 9.92
CA PRO A 115 -17.39 9.63 8.54
C PRO A 115 -16.46 10.81 8.34
N LYS A 116 -16.60 11.90 9.11
CA LYS A 116 -15.72 13.07 9.05
C LYS A 116 -14.25 12.75 9.34
N GLU A 117 -13.99 11.76 10.19
CA GLU A 117 -12.63 11.32 10.50
C GLU A 117 -12.08 10.39 9.43
N ILE A 118 -12.94 9.66 8.71
CA ILE A 118 -12.56 8.68 7.70
C ILE A 118 -12.31 9.34 6.34
N LEU A 119 -13.10 10.33 5.97
CA LEU A 119 -13.02 11.00 4.67
C LEU A 119 -11.61 11.49 4.29
N PRO A 120 -10.88 12.21 5.18
CA PRO A 120 -9.52 12.64 4.86
C PRO A 120 -8.57 11.46 4.57
N LEU A 121 -8.75 10.35 5.29
CA LEU A 121 -7.92 9.15 5.09
C LEU A 121 -8.22 8.46 3.75
N LEU A 122 -9.48 8.46 3.31
CA LEU A 122 -9.87 7.95 1.99
C LEU A 122 -9.24 8.78 0.86
N ALA A 123 -9.28 10.09 0.97
CA ALA A 123 -8.66 10.98 -0.02
C ALA A 123 -7.12 10.82 -0.04
N GLN A 124 -6.49 10.74 1.13
CA GLN A 124 -5.04 10.60 1.25
C GLN A 124 -4.49 9.31 0.62
N GLN A 125 -5.28 8.26 0.49
CA GLN A 125 -4.82 6.99 -0.07
C GLN A 125 -4.21 7.14 -1.48
N LEU A 126 -4.67 8.09 -2.29
CA LEU A 126 -4.16 8.29 -3.65
C LEU A 126 -2.70 8.75 -3.68
N CYS A 127 -2.27 9.53 -2.70
CA CYS A 127 -0.92 10.11 -2.66
C CYS A 127 -0.03 9.55 -1.55
N SER A 128 -0.57 8.71 -0.67
CA SER A 128 0.16 8.13 0.46
C SER A 128 0.47 6.67 0.25
N PRO A 129 1.60 6.18 0.79
CA PRO A 129 1.96 4.77 0.72
C PRO A 129 0.91 3.86 1.34
N VAL A 130 0.72 2.68 0.75
CA VAL A 130 -0.04 1.58 1.34
C VAL A 130 0.83 0.87 2.38
N LEU A 131 0.44 0.93 3.63
CA LEU A 131 1.13 0.30 4.77
C LEU A 131 0.56 -1.09 5.05
N TRP A 132 0.56 -1.97 4.03
CA TRP A 132 -0.08 -3.29 4.11
C TRP A 132 0.48 -4.16 5.23
N GLU A 133 1.81 -4.30 5.31
CA GLU A 133 2.44 -5.06 6.39
C GLU A 133 2.04 -4.53 7.78
N SER A 134 1.99 -3.21 7.95
CA SER A 134 1.57 -2.59 9.22
C SER A 134 0.11 -2.90 9.55
N CYS A 135 -0.79 -2.87 8.56
CA CYS A 135 -2.19 -3.26 8.77
C CYS A 135 -2.30 -4.71 9.27
N ILE A 136 -1.62 -5.64 8.61
CA ILE A 136 -1.65 -7.06 8.97
C ILE A 136 -1.07 -7.27 10.39
N ARG A 137 0.06 -6.65 10.70
CA ARG A 137 0.66 -6.75 12.05
C ARG A 137 -0.24 -6.15 13.13
N SER A 138 -0.94 -5.05 12.82
CA SER A 138 -1.93 -4.46 13.73
C SER A 138 -3.12 -5.39 13.95
N MET A 139 -3.65 -6.03 12.89
CA MET A 139 -4.72 -7.02 13.01
C MET A 139 -4.33 -8.20 13.90
N ILE A 140 -3.13 -8.75 13.70
CA ILE A 140 -2.60 -9.85 14.51
C ILE A 140 -2.44 -9.42 15.97
N ALA A 141 -1.89 -8.23 16.22
CA ALA A 141 -1.72 -7.68 17.57
C ALA A 141 -3.05 -7.41 18.28
N ASP A 142 -4.09 -7.06 17.52
CA ASP A 142 -5.47 -6.90 18.04
C ASP A 142 -6.20 -8.24 18.26
N GLY A 143 -5.54 -9.38 18.02
CA GLY A 143 -6.07 -10.72 18.29
C GLY A 143 -6.94 -11.28 17.14
N ILE A 144 -6.85 -10.76 15.93
CA ILE A 144 -7.51 -11.35 14.76
C ILE A 144 -6.81 -12.69 14.44
N GLU A 145 -7.57 -13.77 14.45
CA GLU A 145 -7.06 -15.12 14.27
C GLU A 145 -7.31 -15.69 12.87
N GLU A 146 -8.44 -15.34 12.26
CA GLU A 146 -8.84 -15.84 10.94
C GLU A 146 -8.78 -14.72 9.89
N PHE A 147 -8.26 -15.05 8.72
CA PHE A 147 -8.16 -14.12 7.59
C PHE A 147 -8.79 -14.72 6.35
N ILE A 148 -9.61 -13.94 5.68
CA ILE A 148 -10.30 -14.37 4.45
C ILE A 148 -9.93 -13.39 3.33
N GLU A 149 -9.22 -13.88 2.30
CA GLU A 149 -9.01 -13.15 1.08
C GLU A 149 -10.18 -13.40 0.14
N VAL A 150 -10.93 -12.35 -0.20
CA VAL A 150 -12.08 -12.42 -1.10
C VAL A 150 -11.67 -11.87 -2.46
N GLY A 151 -11.74 -12.69 -3.51
CA GLY A 151 -11.44 -12.32 -4.89
C GLY A 151 -10.60 -13.35 -5.65
N PRO A 152 -10.43 -13.15 -6.95
CA PRO A 152 -9.63 -14.02 -7.79
C PRO A 152 -8.15 -13.92 -7.43
N ASN A 153 -7.43 -15.04 -7.49
CA ASN A 153 -6.02 -15.15 -7.10
C ASN A 153 -5.81 -15.24 -5.58
N LYS A 154 -4.56 -15.45 -5.20
CA LYS A 154 -4.10 -15.61 -3.81
C LYS A 154 -2.94 -14.67 -3.51
N GLN A 155 -3.08 -13.40 -3.88
CA GLN A 155 -1.99 -12.43 -3.75
C GLN A 155 -1.78 -12.00 -2.31
N LEU A 156 -2.87 -11.73 -1.57
CA LEU A 156 -2.79 -11.37 -0.15
C LEU A 156 -2.33 -12.56 0.69
N THR A 157 -2.78 -13.77 0.35
CA THR A 157 -2.30 -15.02 0.94
C THR A 157 -0.79 -15.19 0.75
N ALA A 158 -0.26 -14.90 -0.43
CA ALA A 158 1.18 -14.97 -0.70
C ALA A 158 1.98 -13.91 0.07
N MET A 159 1.42 -12.71 0.27
CA MET A 159 2.02 -11.67 1.11
C MET A 159 1.97 -12.05 2.60
N MET A 160 0.83 -12.59 3.08
CA MET A 160 0.68 -13.05 4.46
C MET A 160 1.76 -14.06 4.84
N LYS A 161 2.07 -15.01 3.97
CA LYS A 161 3.14 -15.99 4.19
C LYS A 161 4.50 -15.36 4.50
N ARG A 162 4.75 -14.15 3.96
CA ARG A 162 6.00 -13.40 4.18
C ARG A 162 5.94 -12.47 5.39
N ILE A 163 4.74 -12.16 5.88
CA ILE A 163 4.53 -11.31 7.05
C ILE A 163 4.50 -12.16 8.32
N ASP A 164 3.65 -13.21 8.33
CA ASP A 164 3.46 -14.10 9.48
C ASP A 164 3.00 -15.49 9.02
N GLN A 165 3.80 -16.51 9.32
CA GLN A 165 3.52 -17.90 8.92
C GLN A 165 2.35 -18.52 9.69
N ASN A 166 2.14 -18.12 10.96
CA ASN A 166 1.04 -18.66 11.76
C ASN A 166 -0.29 -18.11 11.26
N ALA A 167 -0.36 -16.80 10.99
CA ALA A 167 -1.54 -16.18 10.40
C ALA A 167 -1.82 -16.73 8.98
N TRP A 168 -0.77 -16.95 8.18
CA TRP A 168 -0.91 -17.59 6.86
C TRP A 168 -1.56 -18.98 6.93
N GLY A 169 -1.21 -19.80 7.92
CA GLY A 169 -1.81 -21.13 8.12
C GLY A 169 -3.31 -21.10 8.45
N ARG A 170 -3.84 -19.95 8.84
CA ARG A 170 -5.26 -19.71 9.17
C ARG A 170 -5.96 -18.83 8.12
N MET A 171 -5.36 -18.67 6.94
CA MET A 171 -5.91 -17.84 5.87
C MET A 171 -6.67 -18.69 4.87
N THR A 172 -7.88 -18.24 4.54
CA THR A 172 -8.74 -18.84 3.53
C THR A 172 -8.89 -17.90 2.34
N ASN A 173 -8.97 -18.45 1.13
CA ASN A 173 -9.29 -17.68 -0.08
C ASN A 173 -10.68 -18.08 -0.56
N VAL A 174 -11.51 -17.08 -0.84
CA VAL A 174 -12.83 -17.23 -1.47
C VAL A 174 -12.76 -16.60 -2.85
N ASP A 175 -12.75 -17.44 -3.86
CA ASP A 175 -12.78 -17.04 -5.28
C ASP A 175 -14.22 -16.75 -5.70
N ILE A 176 -14.45 -15.57 -6.30
CA ILE A 176 -15.75 -15.06 -6.75
C ILE A 176 -15.66 -14.52 -8.18
#